data_a028bf349e18e830c4006ab0d80db8e4
#
_entry.id   a028bf349e18e830c4006ab0d80db8e4
#
_cell.length_a   1.000
_cell.length_b   1.000
_cell.length_c   1.000
_cell.angle_alpha   90.00
_cell.angle_beta   90.00
_cell.angle_gamma   90.00
#
_symmetry.space_group_name_H-M   'P 1'
#
loop_
_entity.id
_entity.type
_entity.pdbx_description
1 polymer ?
#
loop_
_entity_poly.entity_id
_entity_poly.type
_entity_poly.pdbx_seq_one_letter_code
_entity_poly.pdbx_strand_id
1 'polypeptide(L)'
;MEYMKVTQAAEQWGISDRRVRILCQQGKIEGVIQKGRSYLIPCNAVKPIDGRTLRHKTVSEQYLPMLSRIDSIKEQLDQRRPLTTGELQRLQEEFLVEYTYNSNAIEGNTLTLQETALVLEGITIDRKPLKDHLEAVGHKDAFLYVQDLVKEKAPFSGSIIKQIHTLVLMDRPEDRGVYRRIPVKIMGAYHTPPEPVVVPEQMEKLVKEFSKKKLHPIESAALFHLKFEGIHPFVDGNGRTGRLILNLFLMQNGYPPINVKFADRKRYYEAFDSYYRDNDAGAMVQLIAEYVEERLIRYIEITNWGGIENMSTIGKATL
;
A
#
# COMPACT_ATOMS: atom_id res chain seq x y z
N MET A 1 -3.68 31.80 35.75
CA MET A 1 -4.08 31.17 34.48
C MET A 1 -5.11 32.02 33.83
N GLU A 2 -4.93 32.41 32.57
CA GLU A 2 -5.95 33.11 31.80
C GLU A 2 -6.95 32.11 31.21
N TYR A 3 -8.21 32.51 31.14
CA TYR A 3 -9.31 31.69 30.67
C TYR A 3 -10.07 32.38 29.54
N MET A 4 -10.45 31.62 28.54
CA MET A 4 -11.29 32.05 27.42
C MET A 4 -12.72 31.48 27.52
N LYS A 5 -13.67 32.18 26.88
CA LYS A 5 -15.05 31.70 26.77
C LYS A 5 -15.20 30.61 25.72
N VAL A 6 -16.28 29.84 25.78
CA VAL A 6 -16.62 28.79 24.81
C VAL A 6 -16.59 29.31 23.37
N THR A 7 -17.09 30.50 23.10
CA THR A 7 -17.10 31.14 21.78
C THR A 7 -15.68 31.40 21.23
N GLN A 8 -14.77 31.84 22.09
CA GLN A 8 -13.37 32.10 21.73
C GLN A 8 -12.63 30.79 21.43
N ALA A 9 -12.87 29.75 22.25
CA ALA A 9 -12.33 28.43 22.01
C ALA A 9 -12.90 27.80 20.71
N ALA A 10 -14.16 28.02 20.40
CA ALA A 10 -14.80 27.57 19.19
C ALA A 10 -14.19 28.20 17.95
N GLU A 11 -13.94 29.50 17.98
CA GLU A 11 -13.28 30.25 16.91
C GLU A 11 -11.83 29.81 16.72
N GLN A 12 -11.05 29.73 17.81
CA GLN A 12 -9.65 29.30 17.79
C GLN A 12 -9.47 27.86 17.26
N TRP A 13 -10.42 26.96 17.57
CA TRP A 13 -10.35 25.53 17.21
C TRP A 13 -11.09 25.21 15.91
N GLY A 14 -11.80 26.16 15.29
CA GLY A 14 -12.56 25.97 14.06
C GLY A 14 -13.71 24.95 14.23
N ILE A 15 -14.44 24.98 15.38
CA ILE A 15 -15.57 24.10 15.68
C ILE A 15 -16.74 24.92 16.29
N SER A 16 -17.94 24.33 16.33
CA SER A 16 -19.10 25.03 16.90
C SER A 16 -19.03 25.10 18.43
N ASP A 17 -19.63 26.16 19.01
CA ASP A 17 -19.84 26.34 20.45
C ASP A 17 -20.45 25.11 21.11
N ARG A 18 -21.42 24.49 20.43
CA ARG A 18 -22.09 23.28 20.91
C ARG A 18 -21.06 22.14 21.07
N ARG A 19 -20.11 22.02 20.13
CA ARG A 19 -19.06 20.98 20.18
C ARG A 19 -18.11 21.25 21.35
N VAL A 20 -17.67 22.49 21.56
CA VAL A 20 -16.82 22.85 22.70
C VAL A 20 -17.49 22.50 24.02
N ARG A 21 -18.79 22.82 24.19
CA ARG A 21 -19.56 22.50 25.43
C ARG A 21 -19.59 20.99 25.67
N ILE A 22 -19.83 20.19 24.64
CA ILE A 22 -19.78 18.71 24.73
C ILE A 22 -18.40 18.21 25.19
N LEU A 23 -17.33 18.78 24.69
CA LEU A 23 -15.95 18.41 25.08
C LEU A 23 -15.67 18.78 26.55
N CYS A 24 -16.16 19.93 27.01
CA CYS A 24 -16.11 20.31 28.42
C CYS A 24 -16.92 19.35 29.33
N GLN A 25 -18.16 19.01 28.94
CA GLN A 25 -19.01 18.07 29.67
C GLN A 25 -18.40 16.65 29.76
N GLN A 26 -17.68 16.25 28.73
CA GLN A 26 -17.01 14.95 28.67
C GLN A 26 -15.66 14.92 29.40
N GLY A 27 -15.21 16.02 30.03
CA GLY A 27 -13.93 16.10 30.71
C GLY A 27 -12.71 15.99 29.78
N LYS A 28 -12.88 16.23 28.47
CA LYS A 28 -11.82 16.09 27.47
C LYS A 28 -10.89 17.30 27.33
N ILE A 29 -11.18 18.37 28.05
CA ILE A 29 -10.35 19.58 28.10
C ILE A 29 -9.88 19.73 29.54
N GLU A 30 -8.59 19.64 29.73
CA GLU A 30 -7.97 19.73 31.05
C GLU A 30 -8.04 21.15 31.59
N GLY A 31 -8.30 21.31 32.89
CA GLY A 31 -8.35 22.62 33.56
C GLY A 31 -9.61 23.48 33.31
N VAL A 32 -10.66 22.91 32.72
CA VAL A 32 -11.94 23.61 32.53
C VAL A 32 -12.63 23.90 33.87
N ILE A 33 -13.11 25.15 34.03
CA ILE A 33 -13.90 25.55 35.19
C ILE A 33 -15.36 25.79 34.76
N GLN A 34 -16.32 25.18 35.44
CA GLN A 34 -17.72 25.43 35.22
C GLN A 34 -18.21 26.53 36.18
N LYS A 35 -18.75 27.61 35.63
CA LYS A 35 -19.39 28.68 36.39
C LYS A 35 -20.89 28.78 36.02
N GLY A 36 -21.76 28.17 36.81
CA GLY A 36 -23.16 28.06 36.48
C GLY A 36 -23.41 27.29 35.18
N ARG A 37 -24.01 27.93 34.17
CA ARG A 37 -24.26 27.33 32.83
C ARG A 37 -23.14 27.55 31.84
N SER A 38 -22.03 28.23 32.22
CA SER A 38 -20.94 28.60 31.35
C SER A 38 -19.67 27.83 31.70
N TYR A 39 -18.86 27.52 30.68
CA TYR A 39 -17.53 26.93 30.84
C TYR A 39 -16.46 27.99 30.57
N LEU A 40 -15.41 27.99 31.37
CA LEU A 40 -14.16 28.73 31.19
C LEU A 40 -13.06 27.74 30.86
N ILE A 41 -12.37 27.99 29.78
CA ILE A 41 -11.37 27.10 29.18
C ILE A 41 -10.00 27.77 29.32
N PRO A 42 -8.94 27.08 29.80
CA PRO A 42 -7.61 27.69 29.84
C PRO A 42 -7.19 28.17 28.46
N CYS A 43 -6.58 29.36 28.32
CA CYS A 43 -6.16 29.92 27.04
C CYS A 43 -5.07 29.08 26.34
N ASN A 44 -4.33 28.30 27.12
CA ASN A 44 -3.32 27.34 26.63
C ASN A 44 -3.88 25.95 26.33
N ALA A 45 -5.19 25.73 26.49
CA ALA A 45 -5.79 24.44 26.19
C ALA A 45 -5.70 24.10 24.70
N VAL A 46 -5.24 22.91 24.41
CA VAL A 46 -5.16 22.38 23.03
C VAL A 46 -6.52 21.77 22.66
N LYS A 47 -6.94 21.95 21.42
CA LYS A 47 -8.15 21.31 20.89
C LYS A 47 -8.08 19.80 21.09
N PRO A 48 -9.00 19.17 21.84
CA PRO A 48 -9.03 17.72 21.98
C PRO A 48 -9.23 17.05 20.64
N ILE A 49 -8.46 15.98 20.40
CA ILE A 49 -8.57 15.19 19.18
C ILE A 49 -9.98 14.58 19.12
N ASP A 50 -10.71 14.79 18.02
CA ASP A 50 -12.04 14.23 17.86
C ASP A 50 -11.95 12.71 17.75
N GLY A 51 -12.45 11.98 18.76
CA GLY A 51 -12.50 10.54 18.77
C GLY A 51 -13.31 9.91 17.61
N ARG A 52 -14.06 10.74 16.83
CA ARG A 52 -14.69 10.29 15.58
C ARG A 52 -13.68 10.24 14.43
N THR A 53 -12.69 11.13 14.41
CA THR A 53 -11.55 11.04 13.48
C THR A 53 -10.64 9.86 13.83
N LEU A 54 -10.56 9.49 15.11
CA LEU A 54 -9.81 8.31 15.56
C LEU A 54 -10.55 6.98 15.30
N ARG A 55 -11.90 6.97 15.26
CA ARG A 55 -12.69 5.76 14.96
C ARG A 55 -12.54 5.25 13.51
N HIS A 56 -11.90 6.02 12.62
CA HIS A 56 -11.57 5.61 11.26
C HIS A 56 -10.08 5.27 11.05
N LYS A 57 -9.26 5.32 12.11
CA LYS A 57 -7.87 4.88 12.06
C LYS A 57 -7.81 3.46 12.63
N THR A 58 -7.82 2.48 11.75
CA THR A 58 -7.75 1.04 12.09
C THR A 58 -6.33 0.57 12.40
N VAL A 59 -5.32 1.41 12.16
CA VAL A 59 -3.95 1.13 12.57
C VAL A 59 -3.77 1.47 14.04
N SER A 60 -3.12 0.59 14.78
CA SER A 60 -2.65 0.84 16.14
C SER A 60 -1.89 2.17 16.20
N GLU A 61 -2.12 2.99 17.22
CA GLU A 61 -1.46 4.28 17.42
C GLU A 61 0.08 4.18 17.33
N GLN A 62 0.62 3.02 17.64
CA GLN A 62 2.06 2.73 17.55
C GLN A 62 2.64 2.90 16.13
N TYR A 63 1.86 2.77 15.06
CA TYR A 63 2.35 2.92 13.68
C TYR A 63 2.24 4.34 13.14
N LEU A 64 1.50 5.23 13.80
CA LEU A 64 1.32 6.62 13.37
C LEU A 64 2.66 7.38 13.21
N PRO A 65 3.64 7.27 14.13
CA PRO A 65 4.93 7.94 13.96
C PRO A 65 5.68 7.46 12.72
N MET A 66 5.64 6.15 12.44
CA MET A 66 6.27 5.55 11.27
C MET A 66 5.63 6.05 9.97
N LEU A 67 4.31 6.04 9.87
CA LEU A 67 3.60 6.52 8.69
C LEU A 67 3.83 8.01 8.44
N SER A 68 3.81 8.84 9.50
CA SER A 68 4.12 10.27 9.39
C SER A 68 5.56 10.53 8.94
N ARG A 69 6.52 9.69 9.37
CA ARG A 69 7.90 9.76 8.91
C ARG A 69 8.00 9.44 7.40
N ILE A 70 7.31 8.43 6.94
CA ILE A 70 7.28 8.05 5.52
C ILE A 70 6.67 9.18 4.67
N ASP A 71 5.58 9.80 5.14
CA ASP A 71 4.99 10.96 4.48
C ASP A 71 5.98 12.12 4.38
N SER A 72 6.73 12.39 5.45
CA SER A 72 7.78 13.42 5.43
C SER A 72 8.90 13.09 4.43
N ILE A 73 9.31 11.83 4.31
CA ILE A 73 10.31 11.40 3.32
C ILE A 73 9.74 11.56 1.90
N LYS A 74 8.46 11.21 1.69
CA LYS A 74 7.79 11.43 0.41
C LYS A 74 7.73 12.91 0.04
N GLU A 75 7.36 13.78 0.98
CA GLU A 75 7.37 15.23 0.77
C GLU A 75 8.77 15.76 0.40
N GLN A 76 9.83 15.25 1.04
CA GLN A 76 11.20 15.60 0.68
C GLN A 76 11.55 15.17 -0.74
N LEU A 77 11.09 13.99 -1.19
CA LEU A 77 11.26 13.53 -2.57
C LEU A 77 10.50 14.45 -3.55
N ASP A 78 9.24 14.76 -3.23
CA ASP A 78 8.37 15.62 -4.07
C ASP A 78 8.92 17.03 -4.25
N GLN A 79 9.72 17.55 -3.29
CA GLN A 79 10.38 18.85 -3.35
C GLN A 79 11.69 18.85 -4.14
N ARG A 80 12.19 17.68 -4.53
CA ARG A 80 13.45 17.56 -5.29
C ARG A 80 13.20 17.74 -6.78
N ARG A 81 14.31 17.85 -7.53
CA ARG A 81 14.23 17.79 -8.98
C ARG A 81 13.56 16.49 -9.43
N PRO A 82 12.75 16.52 -10.49
CA PRO A 82 12.23 15.28 -11.06
C PRO A 82 13.38 14.39 -11.55
N LEU A 83 13.16 13.07 -11.49
CA LEU A 83 14.05 12.13 -12.14
C LEU A 83 14.05 12.37 -13.65
N THR A 84 15.22 12.30 -14.27
CA THR A 84 15.33 12.32 -15.73
C THR A 84 14.68 11.07 -16.34
N THR A 85 14.30 11.14 -17.61
CA THR A 85 13.69 10.01 -18.31
C THR A 85 14.57 8.76 -18.25
N GLY A 86 15.91 8.92 -18.39
CA GLY A 86 16.84 7.79 -18.31
C GLY A 86 16.97 7.18 -16.92
N GLU A 87 17.00 8.04 -15.87
CA GLU A 87 17.00 7.56 -14.48
C GLU A 87 15.71 6.78 -14.15
N LEU A 88 14.58 7.33 -14.57
CA LEU A 88 13.28 6.70 -14.35
C LEU A 88 13.16 5.37 -15.08
N GLN A 89 13.57 5.32 -16.35
CA GLN A 89 13.55 4.11 -17.16
C GLN A 89 14.42 3.02 -16.53
N ARG A 90 15.65 3.32 -16.14
CA ARG A 90 16.55 2.37 -15.50
C ARG A 90 15.96 1.82 -14.20
N LEU A 91 15.41 2.69 -13.34
CA LEU A 91 14.75 2.28 -12.09
C LEU A 91 13.54 1.37 -12.33
N GLN A 92 12.78 1.63 -13.39
CA GLN A 92 11.63 0.82 -13.76
C GLN A 92 12.06 -0.55 -14.31
N GLU A 93 13.07 -0.62 -15.13
CA GLU A 93 13.63 -1.87 -15.68
C GLU A 93 14.19 -2.76 -14.57
N GLU A 94 15.04 -2.21 -13.70
CA GLU A 94 15.57 -2.93 -12.53
C GLU A 94 14.45 -3.45 -11.64
N PHE A 95 13.48 -2.57 -11.31
CA PHE A 95 12.35 -2.94 -10.47
C PHE A 95 11.51 -4.05 -11.11
N LEU A 96 11.23 -3.96 -12.39
CA LEU A 96 10.38 -4.93 -13.10
C LEU A 96 10.94 -6.35 -13.02
N VAL A 97 12.25 -6.50 -13.24
CA VAL A 97 12.93 -7.81 -13.17
C VAL A 97 12.88 -8.37 -11.75
N GLU A 98 13.28 -7.56 -10.74
CA GLU A 98 13.29 -8.00 -9.35
C GLU A 98 11.89 -8.31 -8.83
N TYR A 99 10.91 -7.48 -9.16
CA TYR A 99 9.52 -7.66 -8.72
C TYR A 99 8.90 -8.91 -9.34
N THR A 100 9.14 -9.14 -10.63
CA THR A 100 8.68 -10.35 -11.31
C THR A 100 9.30 -11.59 -10.70
N TYR A 101 10.62 -11.59 -10.47
CA TYR A 101 11.30 -12.68 -9.81
C TYR A 101 10.72 -12.97 -8.42
N ASN A 102 10.76 -11.99 -7.53
CA ASN A 102 10.35 -12.21 -6.14
C ASN A 102 8.88 -12.63 -6.02
N SER A 103 7.99 -11.95 -6.76
CA SER A 103 6.56 -12.23 -6.70
C SER A 103 6.22 -13.64 -7.18
N ASN A 104 6.92 -14.16 -8.20
CA ASN A 104 6.73 -15.54 -8.67
C ASN A 104 7.46 -16.57 -7.78
N ALA A 105 8.65 -16.25 -7.28
CA ALA A 105 9.40 -17.14 -6.38
C ALA A 105 8.65 -17.40 -5.06
N ILE A 106 7.92 -16.42 -4.52
CA ILE A 106 7.04 -16.60 -3.36
C ILE A 106 6.00 -17.71 -3.63
N GLU A 107 5.51 -17.81 -4.86
CA GLU A 107 4.51 -18.83 -5.27
C GLU A 107 5.16 -20.14 -5.78
N GLY A 108 6.48 -20.26 -5.68
CA GLY A 108 7.19 -21.50 -6.01
C GLY A 108 7.72 -21.60 -7.45
N ASN A 109 7.72 -20.52 -8.22
CA ASN A 109 8.39 -20.45 -9.51
C ASN A 109 9.89 -20.74 -9.36
N THR A 110 10.49 -21.49 -10.28
CA THR A 110 11.85 -22.02 -10.15
C THR A 110 12.91 -21.21 -10.90
N LEU A 111 12.52 -20.13 -11.61
CA LEU A 111 13.46 -19.23 -12.26
C LEU A 111 14.32 -18.49 -11.23
N THR A 112 15.60 -18.35 -11.48
CA THR A 112 16.47 -17.42 -10.74
C THR A 112 16.23 -15.98 -11.20
N LEU A 113 16.78 -15.00 -10.47
CA LEU A 113 16.70 -13.58 -10.86
C LEU A 113 17.30 -13.36 -12.27
N GLN A 114 18.45 -13.97 -12.56
CA GLN A 114 19.10 -13.86 -13.87
C GLN A 114 18.28 -14.54 -14.99
N GLU A 115 17.76 -15.74 -14.73
CA GLU A 115 16.87 -16.43 -15.68
C GLU A 115 15.57 -15.64 -15.91
N THR A 116 15.02 -15.01 -14.87
CA THR A 116 13.86 -14.14 -15.01
C THR A 116 14.17 -12.96 -15.94
N ALA A 117 15.33 -12.29 -15.79
CA ALA A 117 15.75 -11.22 -16.69
C ALA A 117 15.78 -11.69 -18.15
N LEU A 118 16.41 -12.84 -18.42
CA LEU A 118 16.49 -13.42 -19.76
C LEU A 118 15.10 -13.77 -20.34
N VAL A 119 14.22 -14.34 -19.52
CA VAL A 119 12.83 -14.65 -19.94
C VAL A 119 12.07 -13.38 -20.31
N LEU A 120 12.27 -12.28 -19.57
CA LEU A 120 11.62 -10.99 -19.88
C LEU A 120 12.16 -10.33 -21.16
N GLU A 121 13.37 -10.73 -21.59
CA GLU A 121 13.98 -10.39 -22.90
C GLU A 121 13.55 -11.34 -24.03
N GLY A 122 12.72 -12.36 -23.75
CA GLY A 122 12.20 -13.32 -24.71
C GLY A 122 13.07 -14.57 -24.91
N ILE A 123 14.04 -14.81 -24.01
CA ILE A 123 14.91 -15.99 -24.04
C ILE A 123 14.27 -17.12 -23.23
N THR A 124 14.22 -18.32 -23.82
CA THR A 124 13.76 -19.51 -23.10
C THR A 124 14.91 -20.16 -22.34
N ILE A 125 14.65 -20.64 -21.14
CA ILE A 125 15.65 -21.29 -20.28
C ILE A 125 15.48 -22.80 -20.37
N ASP A 126 16.56 -23.50 -20.71
CA ASP A 126 16.56 -24.97 -20.78
C ASP A 126 16.20 -25.59 -19.41
N ARG A 127 15.51 -26.73 -19.46
CA ARG A 127 15.08 -27.49 -18.26
C ARG A 127 14.22 -26.77 -17.25
N LYS A 128 13.64 -25.61 -17.61
CA LYS A 128 12.63 -24.93 -16.78
C LYS A 128 11.24 -25.19 -17.35
N PRO A 129 10.22 -25.37 -16.47
CA PRO A 129 8.84 -25.55 -16.92
C PRO A 129 8.35 -24.38 -17.78
N LEU A 130 7.59 -24.66 -18.84
CA LEU A 130 6.92 -23.61 -19.62
C LEU A 130 6.03 -22.71 -18.73
N LYS A 131 5.37 -23.30 -17.73
CA LYS A 131 4.57 -22.57 -16.75
C LYS A 131 5.37 -21.44 -16.11
N ASP A 132 6.62 -21.68 -15.70
CA ASP A 132 7.45 -20.70 -15.02
C ASP A 132 7.76 -19.49 -15.93
N HIS A 133 7.97 -19.74 -17.23
CA HIS A 133 8.16 -18.68 -18.24
C HIS A 133 6.87 -17.86 -18.42
N LEU A 134 5.72 -18.53 -18.56
CA LEU A 134 4.43 -17.87 -18.74
C LEU A 134 4.05 -17.02 -17.51
N GLU A 135 4.35 -17.50 -16.31
CA GLU A 135 4.14 -16.76 -15.07
C GLU A 135 4.99 -15.47 -15.01
N ALA A 136 6.26 -15.54 -15.45
CA ALA A 136 7.15 -14.37 -15.49
C ALA A 136 6.65 -13.34 -16.52
N VAL A 137 6.31 -13.77 -17.73
CA VAL A 137 5.79 -12.89 -18.79
C VAL A 137 4.46 -12.28 -18.37
N GLY A 138 3.53 -13.09 -17.89
CA GLY A 138 2.22 -12.62 -17.45
C GLY A 138 2.29 -11.64 -16.28
N HIS A 139 3.21 -11.86 -15.34
CA HIS A 139 3.42 -10.94 -14.23
C HIS A 139 3.97 -9.58 -14.71
N LYS A 140 4.91 -9.58 -15.66
CA LYS A 140 5.40 -8.36 -16.30
C LYS A 140 4.26 -7.60 -16.97
N ASP A 141 3.47 -8.26 -17.80
CA ASP A 141 2.37 -7.63 -18.53
C ASP A 141 1.31 -7.08 -17.58
N ALA A 142 1.01 -7.81 -16.50
CA ALA A 142 0.11 -7.35 -15.44
C ALA A 142 0.63 -6.10 -14.71
N PHE A 143 1.94 -6.02 -14.45
CA PHE A 143 2.52 -4.82 -13.83
C PHE A 143 2.52 -3.61 -14.77
N LEU A 144 2.82 -3.80 -16.05
CA LEU A 144 2.72 -2.72 -17.05
C LEU A 144 1.27 -2.21 -17.15
N TYR A 145 0.30 -3.12 -17.15
CA TYR A 145 -1.13 -2.75 -17.10
C TYR A 145 -1.47 -1.95 -15.83
N VAL A 146 -0.93 -2.34 -14.66
CA VAL A 146 -1.10 -1.56 -13.42
C VAL A 146 -0.53 -0.15 -13.56
N GLN A 147 0.64 0.02 -14.21
CA GLN A 147 1.21 1.34 -14.46
C GLN A 147 0.32 2.20 -15.36
N ASP A 148 -0.30 1.61 -16.38
CA ASP A 148 -1.21 2.33 -17.26
C ASP A 148 -2.49 2.75 -16.53
N LEU A 149 -3.06 1.89 -15.68
CA LEU A 149 -4.19 2.26 -14.80
C LEU A 149 -3.87 3.46 -13.89
N VAL A 150 -2.64 3.54 -13.39
CA VAL A 150 -2.18 4.69 -12.58
C VAL A 150 -2.10 5.96 -13.41
N LYS A 151 -1.50 5.91 -14.61
CA LYS A 151 -1.40 7.05 -15.55
C LYS A 151 -2.78 7.58 -15.93
N GLU A 152 -3.72 6.69 -16.21
CA GLU A 152 -5.10 7.00 -16.60
C GLU A 152 -5.98 7.39 -15.40
N LYS A 153 -5.48 7.30 -14.18
CA LYS A 153 -6.25 7.49 -12.93
C LYS A 153 -7.53 6.66 -12.90
N ALA A 154 -7.44 5.43 -13.40
CA ALA A 154 -8.59 4.53 -13.53
C ALA A 154 -9.22 4.25 -12.15
N PRO A 155 -10.55 4.34 -12.00
CA PRO A 155 -11.21 4.06 -10.74
C PRO A 155 -11.12 2.57 -10.40
N PHE A 156 -10.74 2.24 -9.17
CA PHE A 156 -10.61 0.86 -8.71
C PHE A 156 -11.94 0.11 -8.77
N SER A 157 -11.95 -1.09 -9.34
CA SER A 157 -13.15 -1.90 -9.56
C SER A 157 -12.87 -3.40 -9.58
N GLY A 158 -13.92 -4.22 -9.45
CA GLY A 158 -13.82 -5.67 -9.59
C GLY A 158 -13.41 -6.13 -10.98
N SER A 159 -13.69 -5.35 -12.04
CA SER A 159 -13.21 -5.64 -13.40
C SER A 159 -11.70 -5.50 -13.52
N ILE A 160 -11.10 -4.48 -12.90
CA ILE A 160 -9.64 -4.31 -12.86
C ILE A 160 -8.98 -5.51 -12.17
N ILE A 161 -9.51 -5.98 -11.05
CA ILE A 161 -8.99 -7.17 -10.36
C ILE A 161 -8.97 -8.38 -11.29
N LYS A 162 -10.07 -8.61 -12.02
CA LYS A 162 -10.18 -9.72 -12.99
C LYS A 162 -9.24 -9.56 -14.18
N GLN A 163 -9.06 -8.35 -14.68
CA GLN A 163 -8.11 -8.07 -15.78
C GLN A 163 -6.67 -8.30 -15.36
N ILE A 164 -6.26 -7.84 -14.17
CA ILE A 164 -4.93 -8.13 -13.61
C ILE A 164 -4.73 -9.64 -13.50
N HIS A 165 -5.71 -10.36 -12.93
CA HIS A 165 -5.64 -11.82 -12.79
C HIS A 165 -5.57 -12.53 -14.16
N THR A 166 -6.28 -12.02 -15.17
CA THR A 166 -6.23 -12.56 -16.55
C THR A 166 -4.81 -12.55 -17.12
N LEU A 167 -4.05 -11.49 -16.84
CA LEU A 167 -2.65 -11.37 -17.26
C LEU A 167 -1.72 -12.25 -16.42
N VAL A 168 -1.96 -12.34 -15.12
CA VAL A 168 -1.15 -13.15 -14.19
C VAL A 168 -1.25 -14.65 -14.51
N LEU A 169 -2.44 -15.17 -14.88
CA LEU A 169 -2.68 -16.60 -15.03
C LEU A 169 -2.67 -17.01 -16.52
N MET A 170 -1.49 -16.91 -17.19
CA MET A 170 -1.37 -17.18 -18.61
C MET A 170 -1.45 -18.67 -18.97
N ASP A 171 -1.09 -19.55 -18.04
CA ASP A 171 -1.00 -21.01 -18.26
C ASP A 171 -2.33 -21.74 -18.15
N ARG A 172 -3.41 -21.07 -17.69
CA ARG A 172 -4.77 -21.65 -17.51
C ARG A 172 -5.86 -20.77 -18.12
N PRO A 173 -6.07 -20.83 -19.42
CA PRO A 173 -7.02 -19.96 -20.12
C PRO A 173 -8.45 -19.97 -19.56
N GLU A 174 -8.92 -21.11 -19.09
CA GLU A 174 -10.27 -21.32 -18.55
C GLU A 174 -10.53 -20.66 -17.19
N ASP A 175 -9.47 -20.42 -16.40
CA ASP A 175 -9.54 -19.85 -15.06
C ASP A 175 -9.24 -18.33 -15.04
N ARG A 176 -8.79 -17.76 -16.17
CA ARG A 176 -8.38 -16.35 -16.28
C ARG A 176 -9.51 -15.38 -15.95
N GLY A 177 -9.29 -14.54 -14.92
CA GLY A 177 -10.25 -13.51 -14.54
C GLY A 177 -11.58 -14.03 -14.02
N VAL A 178 -11.70 -15.33 -13.74
CA VAL A 178 -12.93 -16.00 -13.30
C VAL A 178 -12.79 -16.33 -11.81
N TYR A 179 -13.76 -15.90 -11.00
CA TYR A 179 -13.82 -16.32 -9.61
C TYR A 179 -14.04 -17.84 -9.51
N ARG A 180 -13.35 -18.47 -8.58
CA ARG A 180 -13.40 -19.92 -8.39
C ARG A 180 -14.82 -20.43 -8.13
N ARG A 181 -15.09 -21.60 -8.66
CA ARG A 181 -16.35 -22.33 -8.49
C ARG A 181 -16.18 -23.57 -7.63
N ILE A 182 -14.96 -23.83 -7.17
CA ILE A 182 -14.58 -24.96 -6.33
C ILE A 182 -13.97 -24.45 -5.01
N PRO A 183 -14.12 -25.19 -3.91
CA PRO A 183 -13.39 -24.90 -2.68
C PRO A 183 -11.89 -24.96 -2.90
N VAL A 184 -11.14 -24.07 -2.23
CA VAL A 184 -9.68 -24.07 -2.22
C VAL A 184 -9.18 -24.08 -0.78
N LYS A 185 -7.95 -24.54 -0.59
CA LYS A 185 -7.28 -24.55 0.71
C LYS A 185 -5.90 -23.92 0.56
N ILE A 186 -5.60 -22.98 1.43
CA ILE A 186 -4.27 -22.37 1.49
C ILE A 186 -3.41 -23.26 2.40
N MET A 187 -2.41 -23.91 1.80
CA MET A 187 -1.54 -24.83 2.53
C MET A 187 -0.71 -24.10 3.58
N GLY A 188 -0.77 -24.59 4.83
CA GLY A 188 -0.02 -23.99 5.95
C GLY A 188 -0.61 -22.72 6.56
N ALA A 189 -1.69 -22.16 5.99
CA ALA A 189 -2.33 -20.97 6.55
C ALA A 189 -3.29 -21.32 7.71
N TYR A 190 -3.38 -20.41 8.67
CA TYR A 190 -4.34 -20.49 9.77
C TYR A 190 -5.80 -20.31 9.30
N HIS A 191 -5.98 -19.52 8.25
CA HIS A 191 -7.29 -19.16 7.70
C HIS A 191 -7.78 -20.14 6.63
N THR A 192 -9.09 -20.40 6.62
CA THR A 192 -9.77 -21.15 5.57
C THR A 192 -10.58 -20.18 4.70
N PRO A 193 -10.35 -20.13 3.38
CA PRO A 193 -11.13 -19.29 2.48
C PRO A 193 -12.62 -19.66 2.49
N PRO A 194 -13.53 -18.71 2.24
CA PRO A 194 -14.96 -18.94 2.24
C PRO A 194 -15.41 -19.89 1.13
N GLU A 195 -16.63 -20.40 1.21
CA GLU A 195 -17.23 -21.22 0.16
C GLU A 195 -17.35 -20.44 -1.16
N PRO A 196 -17.20 -21.09 -2.33
CA PRO A 196 -17.18 -20.41 -3.64
C PRO A 196 -18.42 -19.56 -3.92
N VAL A 197 -19.59 -19.99 -3.45
CA VAL A 197 -20.88 -19.33 -3.70
C VAL A 197 -20.91 -17.90 -3.15
N VAL A 198 -20.19 -17.59 -2.07
CA VAL A 198 -20.17 -16.25 -1.46
C VAL A 198 -19.03 -15.37 -1.96
N VAL A 199 -18.08 -15.91 -2.72
CA VAL A 199 -16.91 -15.17 -3.21
C VAL A 199 -17.31 -13.91 -4.02
N PRO A 200 -18.24 -13.97 -4.99
CA PRO A 200 -18.59 -12.77 -5.77
C PRO A 200 -19.13 -11.64 -4.88
N GLU A 201 -20.00 -11.96 -3.92
CA GLU A 201 -20.58 -10.98 -3.00
C GLU A 201 -19.51 -10.39 -2.06
N GLN A 202 -18.60 -11.20 -1.55
CA GLN A 202 -17.51 -10.74 -0.69
C GLN A 202 -16.54 -9.84 -1.44
N MET A 203 -16.22 -10.15 -2.69
CA MET A 203 -15.39 -9.30 -3.54
C MET A 203 -16.05 -7.95 -3.85
N GLU A 204 -17.36 -7.94 -4.14
CA GLU A 204 -18.10 -6.71 -4.33
C GLU A 204 -18.08 -5.82 -3.08
N LYS A 205 -18.32 -6.41 -1.90
CA LYS A 205 -18.23 -5.72 -0.61
C LYS A 205 -16.83 -5.17 -0.35
N LEU A 206 -15.78 -5.95 -0.64
CA LEU A 206 -14.39 -5.54 -0.47
C LEU A 206 -14.07 -4.33 -1.37
N VAL A 207 -14.39 -4.39 -2.65
CA VAL A 207 -14.17 -3.28 -3.59
C VAL A 207 -14.93 -2.03 -3.13
N LYS A 208 -16.20 -2.15 -2.74
CA LYS A 208 -17.02 -1.04 -2.28
C LYS A 208 -16.49 -0.41 -0.98
N GLU A 209 -15.96 -1.23 -0.07
CA GLU A 209 -15.32 -0.75 1.17
C GLU A 209 -14.13 0.13 0.84
N PHE A 210 -13.22 -0.34 0.01
CA PHE A 210 -11.96 0.36 -0.26
C PHE A 210 -12.09 1.53 -1.26
N SER A 211 -13.13 1.57 -2.08
CA SER A 211 -13.46 2.75 -2.90
C SER A 211 -13.93 3.96 -2.09
N LYS A 212 -14.37 3.76 -0.84
CA LYS A 212 -14.94 4.82 0.03
C LYS A 212 -14.08 5.12 1.27
N LYS A 213 -13.15 4.25 1.61
CA LYS A 213 -12.41 4.29 2.86
C LYS A 213 -11.29 5.33 2.79
N LYS A 214 -11.26 6.25 3.76
CA LYS A 214 -10.20 7.26 3.91
C LYS A 214 -9.17 6.78 4.95
N LEU A 215 -8.36 5.81 4.57
CA LEU A 215 -7.22 5.35 5.36
C LEU A 215 -5.93 5.94 4.79
N HIS A 216 -4.84 5.84 5.56
CA HIS A 216 -3.52 6.06 5.02
C HIS A 216 -3.25 5.09 3.85
N PRO A 217 -2.62 5.52 2.72
CA PRO A 217 -2.44 4.65 1.55
C PRO A 217 -1.75 3.32 1.86
N ILE A 218 -0.71 3.32 2.69
CA ILE A 218 0.00 2.10 3.13
C ILE A 218 -0.95 1.18 3.93
N GLU A 219 -1.71 1.74 4.85
CA GLU A 219 -2.70 0.99 5.62
C GLU A 219 -3.79 0.41 4.72
N SER A 220 -4.28 1.21 3.76
CA SER A 220 -5.30 0.78 2.80
C SER A 220 -4.80 -0.39 1.95
N ALA A 221 -3.56 -0.29 1.43
CA ALA A 221 -2.93 -1.34 0.65
C ALA A 221 -2.76 -2.64 1.46
N ALA A 222 -2.28 -2.53 2.71
CA ALA A 222 -2.11 -3.67 3.61
C ALA A 222 -3.43 -4.37 3.94
N LEU A 223 -4.43 -3.61 4.36
CA LEU A 223 -5.73 -4.17 4.72
C LEU A 223 -6.47 -4.77 3.53
N PHE A 224 -6.40 -4.11 2.37
CA PHE A 224 -6.97 -4.69 1.16
C PHE A 224 -6.31 -6.03 0.85
N HIS A 225 -4.98 -6.08 0.86
CA HIS A 225 -4.21 -7.27 0.55
C HIS A 225 -4.55 -8.43 1.51
N LEU A 226 -4.57 -8.18 2.82
CA LEU A 226 -4.98 -9.16 3.83
C LEU A 226 -6.38 -9.71 3.56
N LYS A 227 -7.37 -8.84 3.34
CA LYS A 227 -8.76 -9.27 3.10
C LYS A 227 -8.93 -9.97 1.76
N PHE A 228 -8.24 -9.52 0.72
CA PHE A 228 -8.26 -10.15 -0.60
C PHE A 228 -7.72 -11.58 -0.54
N GLU A 229 -6.56 -11.78 0.09
CA GLU A 229 -5.99 -13.10 0.29
C GLU A 229 -6.87 -14.00 1.16
N GLY A 230 -7.60 -13.44 2.13
CA GLY A 230 -8.55 -14.21 2.92
C GLY A 230 -9.77 -14.68 2.15
N ILE A 231 -10.25 -13.89 1.20
CA ILE A 231 -11.32 -14.34 0.30
C ILE A 231 -10.77 -15.38 -0.68
N HIS A 232 -9.52 -15.21 -1.11
CA HIS A 232 -8.85 -16.10 -2.06
C HIS A 232 -9.70 -16.37 -3.29
N PRO A 233 -10.06 -15.33 -4.07
CA PRO A 233 -11.18 -15.39 -5.00
C PRO A 233 -10.94 -16.26 -6.23
N PHE A 234 -9.71 -16.63 -6.54
CA PHE A 234 -9.33 -17.39 -7.73
C PHE A 234 -8.82 -18.80 -7.36
N VAL A 235 -8.73 -19.67 -8.35
CA VAL A 235 -8.17 -21.02 -8.19
C VAL A 235 -6.66 -20.98 -7.96
N ASP A 236 -5.97 -20.06 -8.63
CA ASP A 236 -4.51 -19.82 -8.56
C ASP A 236 -4.23 -18.34 -8.83
N GLY A 237 -3.01 -17.86 -8.60
CA GLY A 237 -2.58 -16.49 -8.91
C GLY A 237 -3.09 -15.41 -7.95
N ASN A 238 -3.71 -15.77 -6.82
CA ASN A 238 -4.21 -14.81 -5.83
C ASN A 238 -3.07 -13.95 -5.27
N GLY A 239 -1.99 -14.54 -4.75
CA GLY A 239 -0.87 -13.80 -4.17
C GLY A 239 -0.24 -12.81 -5.14
N ARG A 240 0.02 -13.21 -6.39
CA ARG A 240 0.55 -12.33 -7.44
C ARG A 240 -0.41 -11.18 -7.74
N THR A 241 -1.68 -11.48 -7.92
CA THR A 241 -2.73 -10.48 -8.14
C THR A 241 -2.85 -9.51 -6.97
N GLY A 242 -2.85 -10.02 -5.74
CA GLY A 242 -2.92 -9.21 -4.52
C GLY A 242 -1.74 -8.25 -4.38
N ARG A 243 -0.51 -8.68 -4.66
CA ARG A 243 0.68 -7.82 -4.65
C ARG A 243 0.67 -6.76 -5.76
N LEU A 244 0.12 -7.07 -6.93
CA LEU A 244 -0.09 -6.10 -8.00
C LEU A 244 -1.11 -5.02 -7.62
N ILE A 245 -2.23 -5.41 -6.99
CA ILE A 245 -3.24 -4.47 -6.49
C ILE A 245 -2.68 -3.61 -5.35
N LEU A 246 -1.87 -4.19 -4.47
CA LEU A 246 -1.17 -3.45 -3.42
C LEU A 246 -0.34 -2.32 -4.05
N ASN A 247 0.44 -2.61 -5.08
CA ASN A 247 1.20 -1.61 -5.82
C ASN A 247 0.32 -0.60 -6.55
N LEU A 248 -0.83 -1.01 -7.10
CA LEU A 248 -1.81 -0.08 -7.68
C LEU A 248 -2.26 0.96 -6.63
N PHE A 249 -2.61 0.55 -5.41
CA PHE A 249 -3.00 1.47 -4.34
C PHE A 249 -1.88 2.43 -3.95
N LEU A 250 -0.66 1.94 -3.81
CA LEU A 250 0.49 2.79 -3.48
C LEU A 250 0.74 3.83 -4.58
N MET A 251 0.83 3.39 -5.83
CA MET A 251 1.15 4.25 -6.97
C MET A 251 0.05 5.27 -7.26
N GLN A 252 -1.23 4.93 -7.13
CA GLN A 252 -2.35 5.88 -7.26
C GLN A 252 -2.31 7.00 -6.21
N ASN A 253 -1.63 6.78 -5.09
CA ASN A 253 -1.45 7.77 -4.03
C ASN A 253 -0.05 8.42 -4.03
N GLY A 254 0.71 8.25 -5.12
CA GLY A 254 2.01 8.89 -5.32
C GLY A 254 3.16 8.25 -4.55
N TYR A 255 2.99 7.05 -4.01
CA TYR A 255 4.09 6.26 -3.45
C TYR A 255 4.73 5.40 -4.55
N PRO A 256 6.03 5.12 -4.45
CA PRO A 256 6.67 4.19 -5.37
C PRO A 256 6.14 2.76 -5.17
N PRO A 257 6.19 1.91 -6.22
CA PRO A 257 5.87 0.50 -6.07
C PRO A 257 6.91 -0.20 -5.21
N ILE A 258 6.48 -1.22 -4.47
CA ILE A 258 7.32 -2.03 -3.60
C ILE A 258 7.46 -3.47 -4.11
N ASN A 259 8.54 -4.11 -3.69
CA ASN A 259 8.85 -5.48 -4.01
C ASN A 259 9.03 -6.28 -2.72
N VAL A 260 8.04 -7.10 -2.35
CA VAL A 260 8.17 -8.05 -1.24
C VAL A 260 9.19 -9.12 -1.64
N LYS A 261 10.33 -9.15 -0.96
CA LYS A 261 11.44 -10.04 -1.30
C LYS A 261 11.13 -11.49 -0.93
N PHE A 262 11.50 -12.42 -1.80
CA PHE A 262 11.36 -13.85 -1.53
C PHE A 262 12.08 -14.28 -0.23
N ALA A 263 13.19 -13.63 0.10
CA ALA A 263 13.89 -13.85 1.36
C ALA A 263 13.01 -13.58 2.59
N ASP A 264 12.09 -12.62 2.49
CA ASP A 264 11.19 -12.21 3.57
C ASP A 264 9.84 -12.96 3.57
N ARG A 265 9.69 -13.99 2.71
CA ARG A 265 8.41 -14.71 2.58
C ARG A 265 7.87 -15.27 3.89
N LYS A 266 8.75 -15.65 4.81
CA LYS A 266 8.35 -16.15 6.13
C LYS A 266 7.64 -15.05 6.92
N ARG A 267 8.27 -13.87 7.04
CA ARG A 267 7.69 -12.70 7.71
C ARG A 267 6.39 -12.24 7.05
N TYR A 268 6.34 -12.32 5.71
CA TYR A 268 5.15 -12.01 4.94
C TYR A 268 3.98 -12.94 5.25
N TYR A 269 4.21 -14.26 5.35
CA TYR A 269 3.17 -15.21 5.76
C TYR A 269 2.77 -15.08 7.23
N GLU A 270 3.72 -14.84 8.12
CA GLU A 270 3.44 -14.58 9.54
C GLU A 270 2.53 -13.36 9.73
N ALA A 271 2.61 -12.35 8.85
CA ALA A 271 1.71 -11.19 8.89
C ALA A 271 0.25 -11.55 8.55
N PHE A 272 0.00 -12.52 7.64
CA PHE A 272 -1.35 -13.07 7.42
C PHE A 272 -1.83 -13.84 8.63
N ASP A 273 -1.00 -14.69 9.21
CA ASP A 273 -1.37 -15.49 10.38
C ASP A 273 -1.72 -14.59 11.58
N SER A 274 -0.96 -13.52 11.81
CA SER A 274 -1.25 -12.51 12.83
C SER A 274 -2.62 -11.87 12.60
N TYR A 275 -2.93 -11.49 11.36
CA TYR A 275 -4.23 -10.90 11.03
C TYR A 275 -5.39 -11.87 11.27
N TYR A 276 -5.27 -13.12 10.82
CA TYR A 276 -6.38 -14.06 10.90
C TYR A 276 -6.54 -14.70 12.28
N ARG A 277 -5.47 -14.81 13.07
CA ARG A 277 -5.52 -15.35 14.42
C ARG A 277 -5.90 -14.28 15.44
N ASP A 278 -5.26 -13.09 15.35
CA ASP A 278 -5.28 -12.08 16.38
C ASP A 278 -6.04 -10.81 15.96
N ASN A 279 -6.55 -10.76 14.73
CA ASN A 279 -7.16 -9.58 14.08
C ASN A 279 -6.22 -8.36 14.07
N ASP A 280 -4.91 -8.61 13.98
CA ASP A 280 -3.87 -7.58 13.97
C ASP A 280 -3.28 -7.40 12.57
N ALA A 281 -3.61 -6.29 11.92
CA ALA A 281 -3.05 -5.91 10.63
C ALA A 281 -1.66 -5.25 10.74
N GLY A 282 -1.19 -4.99 11.95
CA GLY A 282 0.01 -4.20 12.21
C GLY A 282 1.27 -4.78 11.57
N ALA A 283 1.44 -6.10 11.64
CA ALA A 283 2.60 -6.77 11.05
C ALA A 283 2.68 -6.56 9.52
N MET A 284 1.55 -6.60 8.80
CA MET A 284 1.51 -6.33 7.37
C MET A 284 1.73 -4.84 7.05
N VAL A 285 1.10 -3.95 7.82
CA VAL A 285 1.30 -2.50 7.67
C VAL A 285 2.76 -2.13 7.85
N GLN A 286 3.42 -2.68 8.88
CA GLN A 286 4.83 -2.44 9.15
C GLN A 286 5.71 -2.96 8.01
N LEU A 287 5.47 -4.18 7.53
CA LEU A 287 6.23 -4.76 6.43
C LEU A 287 6.17 -3.90 5.16
N ILE A 288 4.96 -3.47 4.76
CA ILE A 288 4.77 -2.62 3.59
C ILE A 288 5.41 -1.24 3.80
N ALA A 289 5.25 -0.66 4.98
CA ALA A 289 5.82 0.64 5.34
C ALA A 289 7.35 0.65 5.21
N GLU A 290 8.02 -0.38 5.71
CA GLU A 290 9.48 -0.53 5.62
C GLU A 290 9.94 -0.59 4.14
N TYR A 291 9.25 -1.35 3.29
CA TYR A 291 9.56 -1.38 1.86
C TYR A 291 9.31 -0.05 1.13
N VAL A 292 8.24 0.66 1.50
CA VAL A 292 7.96 2.00 0.95
C VAL A 292 9.06 2.98 1.37
N GLU A 293 9.48 2.95 2.64
CA GLU A 293 10.54 3.80 3.14
C GLU A 293 11.88 3.53 2.46
N GLU A 294 12.30 2.25 2.36
CA GLU A 294 13.50 1.83 1.63
C GLU A 294 13.50 2.37 0.19
N ARG A 295 12.36 2.28 -0.46
CA ARG A 295 12.20 2.72 -1.85
C ARG A 295 12.26 4.24 -2.03
N LEU A 296 11.62 4.99 -1.14
CA LEU A 296 11.67 6.45 -1.13
C LEU A 296 13.09 6.97 -0.88
N ILE A 297 13.81 6.38 0.08
CA ILE A 297 15.20 6.74 0.38
C ILE A 297 16.08 6.50 -0.85
N ARG A 298 15.95 5.36 -1.52
CA ARG A 298 16.69 5.07 -2.76
C ARG A 298 16.44 6.11 -3.86
N TYR A 299 15.20 6.57 -4.03
CA TYR A 299 14.87 7.61 -5.01
C TYR A 299 15.49 8.96 -4.63
N ILE A 300 15.50 9.29 -3.35
CA ILE A 300 16.16 10.48 -2.83
C ILE A 300 17.68 10.44 -3.11
N GLU A 301 18.33 9.32 -2.87
CA GLU A 301 19.77 9.13 -3.16
C GLU A 301 20.09 9.39 -4.63
N ILE A 302 19.31 8.80 -5.54
CA ILE A 302 19.51 9.00 -6.97
C ILE A 302 19.37 10.49 -7.37
N THR A 303 18.38 11.20 -6.81
CA THR A 303 18.20 12.63 -7.10
C THR A 303 19.35 13.50 -6.58
N ASN A 304 20.13 13.03 -5.58
CA ASN A 304 21.31 13.73 -5.09
C ASN A 304 22.51 13.57 -6.04
N TRP A 305 22.72 12.39 -6.65
CA TRP A 305 23.88 12.11 -7.51
C TRP A 305 23.89 12.96 -8.80
N GLY A 306 22.75 13.17 -9.44
CA GLY A 306 22.64 14.01 -10.65
C GLY A 306 22.94 15.50 -10.42
N GLY A 307 22.98 15.96 -9.17
CA GLY A 307 23.40 17.33 -8.83
C GLY A 307 24.92 17.56 -8.90
N ILE A 308 25.71 16.49 -8.75
CA ILE A 308 27.19 16.57 -8.73
C ILE A 308 27.75 16.62 -10.17
N GLU A 309 27.12 15.93 -11.12
CA GLU A 309 27.56 15.98 -12.54
C GLU A 309 27.37 17.37 -13.17
N ASN A 310 26.32 18.09 -12.81
CA ASN A 310 26.11 19.46 -13.30
C ASN A 310 27.11 20.50 -12.74
N MET A 311 27.70 20.24 -11.56
CA MET A 311 28.73 21.13 -11.00
C MET A 311 30.13 20.90 -11.61
N SER A 312 30.42 19.67 -12.07
CA SER A 312 31.71 19.37 -12.72
C SER A 312 31.80 19.82 -14.16
N THR A 313 30.67 20.07 -14.84
CA THR A 313 30.62 20.54 -16.24
C THR A 313 30.70 22.06 -16.33
N ILE A 314 30.33 22.80 -15.27
CA ILE A 314 30.44 24.28 -15.23
C ILE A 314 31.88 24.74 -14.94
N GLY A 315 32.72 23.89 -14.35
CA GLY A 315 34.12 24.22 -14.00
C GLY A 315 35.14 24.03 -15.14
N LYS A 316 34.74 23.57 -16.33
CA LYS A 316 35.65 23.32 -17.46
C LYS A 316 35.49 24.27 -18.68
N ALA A 317 34.67 25.30 -18.55
CA ALA A 317 34.42 26.24 -19.64
C ALA A 317 35.07 27.64 -19.42
N THR A 318 36.06 27.78 -18.53
CA THR A 318 36.86 28.97 -18.37
C THR A 318 38.32 28.62 -18.07
N LEU A 319 39.07 28.30 -19.13
CA LEU A 319 40.52 28.54 -19.26
C LEU A 319 40.88 28.58 -20.75
#